data_e28a3418ef2cd1d82f08cff5fb14540d
#
_entry.id   e28a3418ef2cd1d82f08cff5fb14540d
#
_cell.length_a   1.000
_cell.length_b   1.000
_cell.length_c   1.000
_cell.angle_alpha   90.00
_cell.angle_beta   90.00
_cell.angle_gamma   90.00
#
_symmetry.space_group_name_H-M   'P 1'
#
loop_
_entity.id
_entity.type
_entity.pdbx_description
1 polymer ?
#
loop_
_entity_poly.entity_id
_entity_poly.type
_entity_poly.pdbx_seq_one_letter_code
_entity_poly.pdbx_strand_id
1 'polypeptide(L)'
;LQYVYVANDKYDRYELNKTLIINNDEKMKSTTILVDDFETYNGGLLTMTGKVVDSNQKLVNGGNILYKLNGNTVEFVPVINGTFEFKKVIHNMGLKNYELTFAYGLIGLYDRSEANRILSITNKEDPLTKVIINASDITCYAGGGVSVKGTVKDEFGHPLNSGSIIIKINGKTVMGWDAPLSCPIVNGKFENSFVIPNYSVKDYKLQYIHVQDDKYARYELNKTLTIKKQQSVISFIPYDQYHPYFDPSFEFVGPGEVLYLAVSVNGLVTGNIASSGNISLKVNDKLYQINNKTLTAPIKDNKAIFKYTIPKTAKPGSVFKLTLLYSGSSNFYASEVGATVEVI
;
A
#
# COMPACT_ATOMS: atom_id res chain seq x y z
N LEU A 1 -55.13 -37.20 -37.58
CA LEU A 1 -56.03 -36.10 -37.23
C LEU A 1 -57.47 -36.62 -37.25
N GLN A 2 -58.18 -36.42 -36.14
CA GLN A 2 -59.59 -36.72 -36.02
C GLN A 2 -60.37 -35.42 -35.91
N TYR A 3 -61.32 -35.24 -36.78
CA TYR A 3 -62.27 -34.16 -36.73
C TYR A 3 -63.60 -34.73 -36.20
N VAL A 4 -64.09 -34.26 -35.14
CA VAL A 4 -65.34 -34.74 -34.53
C VAL A 4 -66.35 -33.60 -34.55
N TYR A 5 -67.46 -33.82 -35.27
CA TYR A 5 -68.66 -33.01 -35.12
C TYR A 5 -69.49 -33.63 -34.00
N VAL A 6 -69.77 -32.87 -32.96
CA VAL A 6 -70.58 -33.35 -31.83
C VAL A 6 -72.05 -33.20 -32.20
N ALA A 7 -72.83 -34.25 -31.94
CA ALA A 7 -74.27 -34.28 -32.23
C ALA A 7 -75.01 -33.10 -31.51
N ASN A 8 -76.05 -32.60 -32.17
CA ASN A 8 -76.97 -31.65 -31.61
C ASN A 8 -78.45 -32.05 -31.97
N ASP A 9 -79.42 -31.25 -31.62
CA ASP A 9 -80.86 -31.54 -31.81
C ASP A 9 -81.28 -31.76 -33.28
N LYS A 10 -80.42 -31.44 -34.25
CA LYS A 10 -80.73 -31.55 -35.69
C LYS A 10 -79.78 -32.45 -36.47
N TYR A 11 -78.59 -32.71 -35.90
CA TYR A 11 -77.57 -33.51 -36.65
C TYR A 11 -76.91 -34.52 -35.76
N ASP A 12 -76.62 -35.67 -36.25
CA ASP A 12 -75.92 -36.74 -35.57
C ASP A 12 -74.44 -36.49 -35.54
N ARG A 13 -73.77 -37.13 -34.54
CA ARG A 13 -72.34 -37.11 -34.44
C ARG A 13 -71.64 -37.66 -35.70
N TYR A 14 -70.69 -36.94 -36.23
CA TYR A 14 -69.89 -37.37 -37.35
C TYR A 14 -68.38 -37.25 -37.00
N GLU A 15 -67.62 -38.31 -37.39
CA GLU A 15 -66.18 -38.34 -37.22
C GLU A 15 -65.48 -38.45 -38.55
N LEU A 16 -64.53 -37.63 -38.80
CA LEU A 16 -63.66 -37.69 -39.99
C LEU A 16 -62.22 -37.91 -39.53
N ASN A 17 -61.70 -39.06 -39.82
CA ASN A 17 -60.31 -39.44 -39.67
C ASN A 17 -59.49 -39.08 -40.88
N LYS A 18 -58.41 -38.30 -40.69
CA LYS A 18 -57.43 -37.99 -41.70
C LYS A 18 -56.05 -38.41 -41.22
N THR A 19 -55.25 -38.94 -42.08
CA THR A 19 -53.83 -39.17 -41.78
C THR A 19 -53.07 -37.87 -41.91
N LEU A 20 -52.37 -37.45 -40.85
CA LEU A 20 -51.36 -36.43 -40.95
C LEU A 20 -50.04 -37.15 -41.24
N ILE A 21 -49.52 -36.99 -42.42
CA ILE A 21 -48.19 -37.47 -42.77
C ILE A 21 -47.22 -36.32 -42.50
N ILE A 22 -46.37 -36.51 -41.55
CA ILE A 22 -45.26 -35.59 -41.27
C ILE A 22 -44.04 -36.18 -41.98
N ASN A 23 -43.80 -35.68 -43.18
CA ASN A 23 -42.59 -36.06 -43.92
C ASN A 23 -41.43 -35.22 -43.34
N ASN A 24 -40.51 -35.90 -42.73
CA ASN A 24 -39.23 -35.28 -42.35
C ASN A 24 -38.19 -35.57 -43.44
N ASP A 25 -38.49 -35.09 -44.67
CA ASP A 25 -37.61 -35.26 -45.82
C ASP A 25 -36.41 -34.28 -45.82
N GLU A 26 -36.36 -33.30 -44.91
CA GLU A 26 -35.22 -32.46 -44.80
C GLU A 26 -34.14 -33.16 -43.96
N LYS A 27 -33.18 -33.76 -44.64
CA LYS A 27 -32.00 -34.35 -44.04
C LYS A 27 -31.25 -33.30 -43.26
N MET A 28 -30.93 -33.56 -42.00
CA MET A 28 -30.09 -32.68 -41.18
C MET A 28 -28.80 -32.33 -41.91
N LYS A 29 -28.46 -31.07 -41.90
CA LYS A 29 -27.23 -30.54 -42.51
C LYS A 29 -26.11 -30.60 -41.50
N SER A 30 -25.04 -31.26 -41.85
CA SER A 30 -23.83 -31.23 -41.01
C SER A 30 -23.26 -29.81 -40.93
N THR A 31 -22.68 -29.49 -39.80
CA THR A 31 -22.02 -28.19 -39.57
C THR A 31 -20.54 -28.38 -39.36
N THR A 32 -19.77 -27.31 -39.58
CA THR A 32 -18.35 -27.24 -39.31
C THR A 32 -18.06 -25.90 -38.62
N ILE A 33 -17.27 -25.93 -37.54
CA ILE A 33 -16.78 -24.75 -36.85
C ILE A 33 -15.40 -24.41 -37.41
N LEU A 34 -15.29 -23.24 -38.01
CA LEU A 34 -14.03 -22.71 -38.55
C LEU A 34 -13.46 -21.72 -37.50
N VAL A 35 -12.38 -22.12 -36.88
CA VAL A 35 -11.71 -21.37 -35.80
C VAL A 35 -10.24 -21.75 -35.80
N ASP A 36 -9.36 -20.83 -35.44
CA ASP A 36 -7.91 -21.03 -35.38
C ASP A 36 -7.44 -21.30 -33.94
N ASP A 37 -6.16 -21.63 -33.77
CA ASP A 37 -5.48 -21.63 -32.50
C ASP A 37 -5.29 -20.19 -32.00
N PHE A 38 -5.16 -20.01 -30.71
CA PHE A 38 -5.02 -18.71 -30.08
C PHE A 38 -3.75 -18.63 -29.25
N GLU A 39 -3.18 -17.44 -29.22
CA GLU A 39 -2.07 -17.11 -28.34
C GLU A 39 -2.38 -15.83 -27.58
N THR A 40 -2.04 -15.80 -26.30
CA THR A 40 -2.15 -14.64 -25.44
C THR A 40 -1.16 -14.75 -24.27
N TYR A 41 -1.20 -13.79 -23.36
CA TYR A 41 -0.35 -13.72 -22.15
C TYR A 41 -1.19 -13.26 -20.95
N ASN A 42 -0.69 -13.43 -19.74
CA ASN A 42 -1.37 -12.90 -18.55
C ASN A 42 -1.41 -11.36 -18.60
N GLY A 43 -2.59 -10.78 -18.42
CA GLY A 43 -2.89 -9.35 -18.63
C GLY A 43 -3.36 -9.03 -20.06
N GLY A 44 -3.23 -9.96 -21.00
CA GLY A 44 -3.63 -9.77 -22.40
C GLY A 44 -5.13 -9.96 -22.62
N LEU A 45 -5.69 -9.19 -23.55
CA LEU A 45 -7.04 -9.40 -24.05
C LEU A 45 -7.05 -10.58 -25.04
N LEU A 46 -7.65 -11.70 -24.64
CA LEU A 46 -7.94 -12.80 -25.55
C LEU A 46 -9.20 -12.47 -26.34
N THR A 47 -9.09 -12.44 -27.68
CA THR A 47 -10.23 -12.32 -28.59
C THR A 47 -10.30 -13.59 -29.41
N MET A 48 -11.35 -14.40 -29.25
CA MET A 48 -11.60 -15.60 -30.00
C MET A 48 -12.75 -15.35 -30.96
N THR A 49 -12.50 -15.51 -32.26
CA THR A 49 -13.51 -15.38 -33.32
C THR A 49 -13.57 -16.62 -34.16
N GLY A 50 -14.74 -16.92 -34.69
CA GLY A 50 -14.89 -18.04 -35.59
C GLY A 50 -16.19 -17.98 -36.40
N LYS A 51 -16.39 -19.01 -37.25
CA LYS A 51 -17.56 -19.13 -38.11
C LYS A 51 -18.16 -20.53 -37.98
N VAL A 52 -19.47 -20.60 -38.13
CA VAL A 52 -20.18 -21.89 -38.30
C VAL A 52 -20.73 -21.94 -39.72
N VAL A 53 -20.36 -22.98 -40.45
CA VAL A 53 -20.81 -23.22 -41.83
C VAL A 53 -21.51 -24.55 -41.93
N ASP A 54 -22.44 -24.67 -42.90
CA ASP A 54 -23.08 -25.94 -43.27
C ASP A 54 -22.22 -26.72 -44.29
N SER A 55 -22.69 -27.91 -44.66
CA SER A 55 -22.03 -28.78 -45.66
C SER A 55 -21.79 -28.12 -47.02
N ASN A 56 -22.50 -27.03 -47.34
CA ASN A 56 -22.36 -26.28 -48.58
C ASN A 56 -21.50 -25.00 -48.35
N GLN A 57 -20.77 -24.89 -47.21
CA GLN A 57 -19.97 -23.74 -46.82
C GLN A 57 -20.79 -22.44 -46.61
N LYS A 58 -22.11 -22.57 -46.47
CA LYS A 58 -22.98 -21.44 -46.17
C LYS A 58 -22.99 -21.14 -44.67
N LEU A 59 -22.94 -19.87 -44.30
CA LEU A 59 -23.00 -19.43 -42.93
C LEU A 59 -24.30 -19.86 -42.25
N VAL A 60 -24.16 -20.44 -41.06
CA VAL A 60 -25.29 -20.89 -40.23
C VAL A 60 -25.61 -19.79 -39.21
N ASN A 61 -26.82 -19.23 -39.31
CA ASN A 61 -27.25 -18.19 -38.38
C ASN A 61 -28.08 -18.78 -37.25
N GLY A 62 -27.77 -18.33 -36.02
CA GLY A 62 -28.45 -18.77 -34.81
C GLY A 62 -27.70 -19.87 -34.05
N GLY A 63 -28.22 -20.21 -32.87
CA GLY A 63 -27.56 -21.14 -31.96
C GLY A 63 -26.44 -20.47 -31.15
N ASN A 64 -25.72 -21.30 -30.42
CA ASN A 64 -24.62 -20.85 -29.56
C ASN A 64 -23.40 -21.74 -29.73
N ILE A 65 -22.25 -21.18 -29.61
CA ILE A 65 -21.00 -21.90 -29.36
C ILE A 65 -20.83 -22.04 -27.84
N LEU A 66 -20.72 -23.25 -27.37
CA LEU A 66 -20.22 -23.59 -26.05
C LEU A 66 -18.71 -23.74 -26.16
N TYR A 67 -17.94 -22.91 -25.44
CA TYR A 67 -16.51 -23.14 -25.39
C TYR A 67 -16.08 -23.71 -24.03
N LYS A 68 -15.13 -24.63 -24.08
CA LYS A 68 -14.56 -25.32 -22.92
C LYS A 68 -13.07 -25.10 -22.90
N LEU A 69 -12.52 -25.00 -21.71
CA LEU A 69 -11.09 -24.95 -21.45
C LEU A 69 -10.69 -26.19 -20.64
N ASN A 70 -9.81 -27.02 -21.19
CA ASN A 70 -9.43 -28.31 -20.61
C ASN A 70 -10.66 -29.15 -20.19
N GLY A 71 -11.66 -29.23 -21.04
CA GLY A 71 -12.90 -30.00 -20.83
C GLY A 71 -13.95 -29.27 -19.95
N ASN A 72 -13.60 -28.20 -19.24
CA ASN A 72 -14.55 -27.46 -18.42
C ASN A 72 -15.26 -26.36 -19.20
N THR A 73 -16.58 -26.34 -19.13
CA THR A 73 -17.41 -25.30 -19.76
C THR A 73 -17.08 -23.93 -19.15
N VAL A 74 -16.79 -22.97 -20.03
CA VAL A 74 -16.48 -21.59 -19.63
C VAL A 74 -17.65 -20.67 -19.92
N GLU A 75 -18.17 -20.67 -21.16
CA GLU A 75 -19.22 -19.75 -21.58
C GLU A 75 -19.98 -20.21 -22.83
N PHE A 76 -21.17 -19.64 -23.04
CA PHE A 76 -21.98 -19.75 -24.25
C PHE A 76 -21.94 -18.45 -25.05
N VAL A 77 -21.57 -18.52 -26.31
CA VAL A 77 -21.43 -17.35 -27.19
C VAL A 77 -22.43 -17.47 -28.32
N PRO A 78 -23.31 -16.51 -28.58
CA PRO A 78 -24.29 -16.56 -29.65
C PRO A 78 -23.62 -16.54 -31.03
N VAL A 79 -24.18 -17.31 -31.97
CA VAL A 79 -23.81 -17.27 -33.39
C VAL A 79 -24.72 -16.30 -34.12
N ILE A 80 -24.18 -15.16 -34.56
CA ILE A 80 -24.89 -14.11 -35.25
C ILE A 80 -24.34 -13.99 -36.67
N ASN A 81 -25.22 -14.12 -37.65
CA ASN A 81 -24.82 -14.14 -39.08
C ASN A 81 -23.68 -15.13 -39.39
N GLY A 82 -23.72 -16.29 -38.75
CA GLY A 82 -22.73 -17.34 -38.92
C GLY A 82 -21.39 -17.09 -38.27
N THR A 83 -21.24 -16.04 -37.48
CA THR A 83 -20.01 -15.71 -36.77
C THR A 83 -20.22 -15.68 -35.25
N PHE A 84 -19.15 -15.89 -34.48
CA PHE A 84 -19.13 -15.73 -33.05
C PHE A 84 -17.85 -14.97 -32.62
N GLU A 85 -17.95 -14.21 -31.53
CA GLU A 85 -16.81 -13.52 -30.93
C GLU A 85 -16.89 -13.62 -29.41
N PHE A 86 -15.74 -13.92 -28.80
CA PHE A 86 -15.57 -13.94 -27.36
C PHE A 86 -14.36 -13.09 -26.98
N LYS A 87 -14.50 -12.27 -25.95
CA LYS A 87 -13.43 -11.39 -25.42
C LYS A 87 -13.28 -11.56 -23.93
N LYS A 88 -12.06 -11.78 -23.46
CA LYS A 88 -11.75 -11.87 -22.04
C LYS A 88 -10.31 -11.50 -21.77
N VAL A 89 -10.07 -10.74 -20.70
CA VAL A 89 -8.71 -10.53 -20.17
C VAL A 89 -8.29 -11.78 -19.40
N ILE A 90 -7.10 -12.30 -19.71
CA ILE A 90 -6.58 -13.51 -19.10
C ILE A 90 -5.73 -13.12 -17.89
N HIS A 91 -5.99 -13.75 -16.74
CA HIS A 91 -5.24 -13.53 -15.51
C HIS A 91 -4.84 -14.86 -14.86
N ASN A 92 -3.66 -14.90 -14.28
CA ASN A 92 -3.17 -15.98 -13.40
C ASN A 92 -3.19 -17.38 -14.03
N MET A 93 -3.07 -17.47 -15.34
CA MET A 93 -2.90 -18.75 -16.02
C MET A 93 -1.41 -19.15 -16.09
N GLY A 94 -1.13 -20.45 -15.96
CA GLY A 94 0.23 -20.96 -16.13
C GLY A 94 0.71 -20.80 -17.57
N LEU A 95 2.03 -20.61 -17.76
CA LEU A 95 2.66 -20.53 -19.09
C LEU A 95 2.72 -21.92 -19.72
N LYS A 96 1.70 -22.28 -20.48
CA LYS A 96 1.56 -23.55 -21.18
C LYS A 96 0.44 -23.52 -22.20
N ASN A 97 0.30 -24.59 -22.94
CA ASN A 97 -0.83 -24.82 -23.83
C ASN A 97 -2.04 -25.38 -23.06
N TYR A 98 -3.21 -24.88 -23.40
CA TYR A 98 -4.50 -25.32 -22.90
C TYR A 98 -5.35 -25.83 -24.07
N GLU A 99 -6.10 -26.92 -23.84
CA GLU A 99 -7.04 -27.40 -24.81
C GLU A 99 -8.31 -26.54 -24.83
N LEU A 100 -8.70 -26.06 -26.01
CA LEU A 100 -9.95 -25.37 -26.28
C LEU A 100 -10.86 -26.28 -27.08
N THR A 101 -12.08 -26.49 -26.62
CA THR A 101 -13.13 -27.17 -27.39
C THR A 101 -14.26 -26.18 -27.64
N PHE A 102 -14.59 -26.00 -28.91
CA PHE A 102 -15.74 -25.25 -29.36
C PHE A 102 -16.81 -26.25 -29.79
N ALA A 103 -17.98 -26.21 -29.20
CA ALA A 103 -19.10 -27.09 -29.55
C ALA A 103 -20.30 -26.24 -29.99
N TYR A 104 -20.78 -26.51 -31.21
CA TYR A 104 -22.03 -25.95 -31.71
C TYR A 104 -23.16 -26.95 -31.44
N GLY A 105 -24.21 -26.50 -30.78
CA GLY A 105 -25.35 -27.34 -30.44
C GLY A 105 -26.30 -27.53 -31.61
N LEU A 106 -27.11 -28.62 -31.55
CA LEU A 106 -28.19 -28.88 -32.50
C LEU A 106 -29.19 -27.71 -32.52
N ILE A 107 -29.48 -27.14 -33.70
CA ILE A 107 -30.51 -26.11 -33.87
C ILE A 107 -31.23 -26.28 -35.21
N GLY A 108 -32.56 -26.42 -35.19
CA GLY A 108 -33.39 -26.57 -36.40
C GLY A 108 -32.94 -27.78 -37.24
N LEU A 109 -32.50 -27.51 -38.46
CA LEU A 109 -32.03 -28.55 -39.43
C LEU A 109 -30.50 -28.71 -39.38
N TYR A 110 -29.80 -28.14 -38.42
CA TYR A 110 -28.34 -28.19 -38.33
C TYR A 110 -27.88 -29.14 -37.24
N ASP A 111 -26.93 -30.00 -37.59
CA ASP A 111 -26.34 -30.98 -36.68
C ASP A 111 -25.33 -30.37 -35.73
N ARG A 112 -25.03 -31.09 -34.64
CA ARG A 112 -23.96 -30.74 -33.72
C ARG A 112 -22.59 -30.88 -34.39
N SER A 113 -21.67 -29.96 -34.05
CA SER A 113 -20.26 -30.08 -34.42
C SER A 113 -19.34 -29.62 -33.29
N GLU A 114 -18.10 -30.10 -33.33
CA GLU A 114 -17.05 -29.71 -32.39
C GLU A 114 -15.75 -29.40 -33.13
N ALA A 115 -14.98 -28.46 -32.61
CA ALA A 115 -13.64 -28.17 -33.08
C ALA A 115 -12.70 -27.99 -31.84
N ASN A 116 -11.58 -28.70 -31.87
CA ASN A 116 -10.55 -28.61 -30.85
C ASN A 116 -9.42 -27.71 -31.36
N ARG A 117 -8.95 -26.80 -30.47
CA ARG A 117 -7.89 -25.83 -30.73
C ARG A 117 -7.00 -25.71 -29.52
N ILE A 118 -5.92 -24.98 -29.68
CA ILE A 118 -4.96 -24.73 -28.62
C ILE A 118 -5.02 -23.23 -28.24
N LEU A 119 -5.04 -22.96 -26.94
CA LEU A 119 -4.74 -21.65 -26.37
C LEU A 119 -3.34 -21.70 -25.75
N SER A 120 -2.38 -21.01 -26.36
CA SER A 120 -1.02 -20.88 -25.83
C SER A 120 -0.92 -19.65 -24.94
N ILE A 121 -0.59 -19.85 -23.67
CA ILE A 121 -0.25 -18.75 -22.75
C ILE A 121 1.26 -18.61 -22.77
N THR A 122 1.74 -17.50 -23.31
CA THR A 122 3.16 -17.25 -23.55
C THR A 122 3.73 -16.22 -22.57
N ASN A 123 5.05 -16.19 -22.50
CA ASN A 123 5.79 -15.20 -21.70
C ASN A 123 6.04 -13.94 -22.55
N LYS A 124 4.98 -13.35 -23.07
CA LYS A 124 5.10 -12.10 -23.82
C LYS A 124 5.27 -10.93 -22.85
N GLU A 125 6.07 -9.95 -23.22
CA GLU A 125 6.24 -8.74 -22.40
C GLU A 125 4.89 -8.13 -22.03
N ASP A 126 4.78 -7.73 -20.78
CA ASP A 126 3.58 -7.10 -20.24
C ASP A 126 3.23 -5.84 -21.09
N PRO A 127 2.06 -5.78 -21.71
CA PRO A 127 1.66 -4.64 -22.55
C PRO A 127 1.32 -3.41 -21.73
N LEU A 128 1.38 -3.55 -20.40
CA LEU A 128 1.09 -2.43 -19.51
C LEU A 128 2.04 -1.26 -19.80
N THR A 129 1.48 -0.08 -19.89
CA THR A 129 2.23 1.15 -20.09
C THR A 129 3.23 1.34 -18.93
N LYS A 130 4.48 1.59 -19.25
CA LYS A 130 5.52 1.83 -18.24
C LYS A 130 5.28 3.13 -17.51
N VAL A 131 5.59 3.14 -16.23
CA VAL A 131 5.44 4.29 -15.33
C VAL A 131 6.81 4.88 -15.02
N ILE A 132 6.88 6.19 -14.92
CA ILE A 132 8.07 6.94 -14.50
C ILE A 132 7.69 7.80 -13.30
N ILE A 133 8.31 7.53 -12.14
CA ILE A 133 8.18 8.33 -10.92
C ILE A 133 9.38 9.27 -10.83
N ASN A 134 9.14 10.54 -10.53
CA ASN A 134 10.18 11.49 -10.17
C ASN A 134 9.93 12.04 -8.76
N ALA A 135 10.91 11.86 -7.86
CA ALA A 135 10.91 12.35 -6.49
C ALA A 135 12.35 12.63 -6.05
N SER A 136 12.53 13.37 -4.96
CA SER A 136 13.84 13.75 -4.43
C SER A 136 14.24 12.89 -3.24
N ASP A 137 15.54 12.91 -2.91
CA ASP A 137 16.03 12.48 -1.61
C ASP A 137 15.44 13.36 -0.51
N ILE A 138 15.34 12.82 0.69
CA ILE A 138 14.74 13.51 1.84
C ILE A 138 15.74 13.54 2.98
N THR A 139 15.82 14.67 3.66
CA THR A 139 16.55 14.82 4.92
C THR A 139 15.57 15.22 6.03
N CYS A 140 15.64 14.54 7.16
CA CYS A 140 14.84 14.86 8.35
C CYS A 140 15.61 14.56 9.64
N TYR A 141 14.97 14.79 10.78
CA TYR A 141 15.48 14.42 12.10
C TYR A 141 14.76 13.19 12.66
N ALA A 142 15.43 12.44 13.52
CA ALA A 142 14.82 11.29 14.19
C ALA A 142 13.53 11.70 14.93
N GLY A 143 12.44 10.96 14.69
CA GLY A 143 11.12 11.25 15.23
C GLY A 143 10.42 12.46 14.60
N GLY A 144 10.99 13.07 13.56
CA GLY A 144 10.43 14.24 12.87
C GLY A 144 9.41 13.85 11.80
N GLY A 145 8.65 14.84 11.35
CA GLY A 145 7.75 14.72 10.22
C GLY A 145 8.51 14.67 8.89
N VAL A 146 8.01 13.86 7.97
CA VAL A 146 8.51 13.72 6.60
C VAL A 146 7.37 14.01 5.64
N SER A 147 7.61 14.87 4.67
CA SER A 147 6.74 15.07 3.52
C SER A 147 7.36 14.36 2.31
N VAL A 148 6.62 13.44 1.73
CA VAL A 148 6.96 12.76 0.46
C VAL A 148 6.11 13.35 -0.64
N LYS A 149 6.72 13.77 -1.74
CA LYS A 149 6.05 14.31 -2.90
C LYS A 149 6.80 14.03 -4.20
N GLY A 150 6.07 14.02 -5.28
CA GLY A 150 6.68 13.80 -6.59
C GLY A 150 5.68 13.87 -7.73
N THR A 151 6.16 13.45 -8.90
CA THR A 151 5.34 13.36 -10.11
C THR A 151 5.38 11.95 -10.69
N VAL A 152 4.29 11.57 -11.35
CA VAL A 152 4.15 10.28 -12.02
C VAL A 152 3.64 10.51 -13.44
N LYS A 153 4.34 9.92 -14.40
CA LYS A 153 4.01 9.98 -15.83
C LYS A 153 4.11 8.59 -16.44
N ASP A 154 3.45 8.39 -17.56
CA ASP A 154 3.70 7.24 -18.41
C ASP A 154 4.98 7.43 -19.26
N GLU A 155 5.38 6.40 -19.99
CA GLU A 155 6.56 6.42 -20.88
C GLU A 155 6.43 7.41 -22.05
N PHE A 156 5.21 7.87 -22.34
CA PHE A 156 4.93 8.87 -23.37
C PHE A 156 4.91 10.30 -22.81
N GLY A 157 5.09 10.45 -21.49
CA GLY A 157 5.14 11.75 -20.81
C GLY A 157 3.79 12.25 -20.30
N HIS A 158 2.68 11.50 -20.47
CA HIS A 158 1.37 11.90 -19.96
C HIS A 158 1.28 11.68 -18.45
N PRO A 159 0.71 12.63 -17.69
CA PRO A 159 0.51 12.47 -16.25
C PRO A 159 -0.50 11.36 -15.95
N LEU A 160 -0.22 10.53 -14.96
CA LEU A 160 -1.20 9.57 -14.44
C LEU A 160 -2.29 10.31 -13.64
N ASN A 161 -3.54 9.89 -13.80
CA ASN A 161 -4.69 10.50 -13.11
C ASN A 161 -5.38 9.55 -12.12
N SER A 162 -4.81 8.38 -11.91
CA SER A 162 -5.34 7.35 -11.00
C SER A 162 -4.21 6.53 -10.39
N GLY A 163 -4.56 5.70 -9.39
CA GLY A 163 -3.61 4.89 -8.65
C GLY A 163 -3.02 5.60 -7.45
N SER A 164 -2.01 4.99 -6.86
CA SER A 164 -1.32 5.54 -5.69
C SER A 164 0.13 5.09 -5.63
N ILE A 165 0.93 5.85 -4.88
CA ILE A 165 2.31 5.51 -4.57
C ILE A 165 2.38 4.97 -3.15
N ILE A 166 2.95 3.79 -2.99
CA ILE A 166 3.28 3.17 -1.71
C ILE A 166 4.70 3.55 -1.33
N ILE A 167 4.89 3.95 -0.08
CA ILE A 167 6.20 4.32 0.46
C ILE A 167 6.77 3.17 1.28
N LYS A 168 8.04 2.83 1.01
CA LYS A 168 8.80 1.88 1.85
C LYS A 168 10.12 2.48 2.30
N ILE A 169 10.56 2.07 3.49
CA ILE A 169 11.88 2.39 4.04
C ILE A 169 12.60 1.07 4.32
N ASN A 170 13.76 0.86 3.68
CA ASN A 170 14.51 -0.39 3.72
C ASN A 170 13.63 -1.63 3.44
N GLY A 171 12.74 -1.54 2.44
CA GLY A 171 11.83 -2.63 2.05
C GLY A 171 10.58 -2.78 2.91
N LYS A 172 10.49 -2.13 4.08
CA LYS A 172 9.30 -2.17 4.94
C LYS A 172 8.33 -1.05 4.56
N THR A 173 7.08 -1.41 4.34
CA THR A 173 6.02 -0.44 4.05
C THR A 173 5.83 0.51 5.22
N VAL A 174 5.80 1.80 4.93
CA VAL A 174 5.42 2.81 5.92
C VAL A 174 3.94 2.67 6.20
N MET A 175 3.57 2.59 7.47
CA MET A 175 2.18 2.47 7.89
C MET A 175 1.60 3.84 8.22
N GLY A 176 0.37 4.09 7.80
CA GLY A 176 -0.49 5.12 8.35
C GLY A 176 -1.14 4.65 9.66
N TRP A 177 -2.29 5.19 10.03
CA TRP A 177 -2.97 4.81 11.27
C TRP A 177 -3.40 3.34 11.28
N ASP A 178 -4.11 2.87 10.25
CA ASP A 178 -4.66 1.51 10.20
C ASP A 178 -4.30 0.74 8.91
N ALA A 179 -3.57 1.37 7.99
CA ALA A 179 -3.26 0.79 6.68
C ALA A 179 -1.88 1.27 6.17
N PRO A 180 -1.32 0.64 5.14
CA PRO A 180 -0.16 1.15 4.42
C PRO A 180 -0.35 2.61 4.00
N LEU A 181 0.69 3.44 4.23
CA LEU A 181 0.68 4.82 3.78
C LEU A 181 0.62 4.85 2.25
N SER A 182 -0.50 5.32 1.73
CA SER A 182 -0.76 5.46 0.31
C SER A 182 -0.84 6.93 -0.07
N CYS A 183 -0.13 7.31 -1.13
CA CYS A 183 -0.15 8.66 -1.68
C CYS A 183 -0.98 8.63 -2.97
N PRO A 184 -2.24 9.08 -2.98
CA PRO A 184 -3.06 9.12 -4.19
C PRO A 184 -2.40 9.94 -5.29
N ILE A 185 -2.54 9.48 -6.53
CA ILE A 185 -2.06 10.20 -7.70
C ILE A 185 -3.20 11.07 -8.25
N VAL A 186 -2.97 12.38 -8.30
CA VAL A 186 -3.92 13.37 -8.83
C VAL A 186 -3.18 14.26 -9.82
N ASN A 187 -3.63 14.27 -11.07
CA ASN A 187 -3.01 15.06 -12.16
C ASN A 187 -1.49 14.86 -12.25
N GLY A 188 -1.05 13.61 -12.17
CA GLY A 188 0.36 13.24 -12.25
C GLY A 188 1.20 13.65 -11.05
N LYS A 189 0.59 14.00 -9.92
CA LYS A 189 1.29 14.38 -8.68
C LYS A 189 0.85 13.50 -7.53
N PHE A 190 1.74 13.29 -6.59
CA PHE A 190 1.44 12.66 -5.32
C PHE A 190 2.11 13.42 -4.19
N GLU A 191 1.46 13.46 -3.04
CA GLU A 191 2.00 14.03 -1.80
C GLU A 191 1.36 13.34 -0.59
N ASN A 192 2.15 13.14 0.46
CA ASN A 192 1.68 12.71 1.78
C ASN A 192 2.73 13.06 2.84
N SER A 193 2.35 12.97 4.11
CA SER A 193 3.25 13.21 5.23
C SER A 193 3.08 12.14 6.30
N PHE A 194 4.18 11.81 6.98
CA PHE A 194 4.18 10.88 8.10
C PHE A 194 5.28 11.23 9.09
N VAL A 195 5.20 10.70 10.30
CA VAL A 195 6.23 10.85 11.31
C VAL A 195 7.16 9.65 11.26
N ILE A 196 8.46 9.91 11.22
CA ILE A 196 9.47 8.85 11.29
C ILE A 196 9.48 8.30 12.72
N PRO A 197 9.33 6.97 12.92
CA PRO A 197 9.61 6.36 14.22
C PRO A 197 11.05 6.64 14.66
N ASN A 198 11.41 6.29 15.89
CA ASN A 198 12.76 6.49 16.45
C ASN A 198 13.86 5.73 15.68
N TYR A 199 14.09 6.11 14.43
CA TYR A 199 15.16 5.58 13.62
C TYR A 199 16.51 6.19 14.03
N SER A 200 17.56 5.39 13.95
CA SER A 200 18.94 5.85 14.18
C SER A 200 19.36 6.88 13.14
N VAL A 201 20.28 7.75 13.50
CA VAL A 201 20.92 8.71 12.60
C VAL A 201 21.79 7.97 11.57
N LYS A 202 21.33 7.86 10.34
CA LYS A 202 22.01 7.30 9.16
C LYS A 202 21.15 7.45 7.91
N ASP A 203 21.67 6.99 6.80
CA ASP A 203 20.92 6.89 5.55
C ASP A 203 20.07 5.61 5.49
N TYR A 204 18.91 5.74 4.91
CA TYR A 204 17.95 4.66 4.65
C TYR A 204 17.54 4.66 3.19
N LYS A 205 17.30 3.48 2.63
CA LYS A 205 16.70 3.34 1.30
C LYS A 205 15.23 3.77 1.36
N LEU A 206 14.87 4.84 0.65
CA LEU A 206 13.49 5.30 0.48
C LEU A 206 12.98 4.81 -0.87
N GLN A 207 11.85 4.11 -0.88
CA GLN A 207 11.29 3.50 -2.08
C GLN A 207 9.90 4.08 -2.33
N TYR A 208 9.68 4.55 -3.56
CA TYR A 208 8.41 4.99 -4.10
C TYR A 208 7.93 3.92 -5.07
N ILE A 209 6.79 3.31 -4.83
CA ILE A 209 6.31 2.17 -5.60
C ILE A 209 4.94 2.47 -6.18
N HIS A 210 4.84 2.50 -7.50
CA HIS A 210 3.58 2.35 -8.21
C HIS A 210 3.24 0.87 -8.28
N VAL A 211 2.08 0.49 -7.75
CA VAL A 211 1.60 -0.89 -7.84
C VAL A 211 0.96 -1.09 -9.21
N GLN A 212 1.24 -2.22 -9.83
CA GLN A 212 0.62 -2.58 -11.10
C GLN A 212 -0.90 -2.54 -11.00
N ASP A 213 -1.53 -1.98 -12.01
CA ASP A 213 -2.98 -2.02 -12.23
C ASP A 213 -3.30 -2.53 -13.66
N ASP A 214 -4.54 -2.38 -14.11
CA ASP A 214 -4.98 -2.89 -15.41
C ASP A 214 -4.36 -2.13 -16.60
N LYS A 215 -3.79 -0.97 -16.38
CA LYS A 215 -3.25 -0.09 -17.42
C LYS A 215 -1.76 0.14 -17.31
N TYR A 216 -1.24 0.20 -16.09
CA TYR A 216 0.12 0.63 -15.82
C TYR A 216 0.94 -0.45 -15.12
N ALA A 217 2.19 -0.63 -15.58
CA ALA A 217 3.14 -1.56 -15.01
C ALA A 217 3.59 -1.10 -13.61
N ARG A 218 3.99 -2.08 -12.78
CA ARG A 218 4.68 -1.79 -11.52
C ARG A 218 6.00 -1.05 -11.80
N TYR A 219 6.24 0.01 -11.03
CA TYR A 219 7.51 0.74 -11.07
C TYR A 219 8.00 1.06 -9.66
N GLU A 220 9.32 1.05 -9.48
CA GLU A 220 9.97 1.37 -8.22
C GLU A 220 11.08 2.40 -8.44
N LEU A 221 10.99 3.53 -7.74
CA LEU A 221 12.04 4.52 -7.64
C LEU A 221 12.70 4.43 -6.28
N ASN A 222 14.03 4.31 -6.27
CA ASN A 222 14.84 4.31 -5.05
C ASN A 222 15.47 5.68 -4.84
N LYS A 223 15.34 6.19 -3.62
CA LYS A 223 15.92 7.45 -3.13
C LYS A 223 16.53 7.25 -1.76
N THR A 224 17.18 8.28 -1.25
CA THR A 224 17.79 8.28 0.07
C THR A 224 16.95 9.08 1.06
N LEU A 225 16.71 8.50 2.23
CA LEU A 225 16.21 9.18 3.40
C LEU A 225 17.36 9.34 4.40
N THR A 226 17.87 10.55 4.56
CA THR A 226 18.93 10.87 5.52
C THR A 226 18.34 11.34 6.84
N ILE A 227 18.56 10.59 7.91
CA ILE A 227 18.16 10.98 9.26
C ILE A 227 19.34 11.64 9.95
N LYS A 228 19.15 12.89 10.36
CA LYS A 228 20.19 13.71 11.02
C LYS A 228 19.97 13.81 12.52
N LYS A 229 21.07 14.01 13.22
CA LYS A 229 21.10 14.38 14.62
C LYS A 229 20.63 15.82 14.76
N GLN A 230 19.80 16.13 15.78
CA GLN A 230 19.29 17.47 16.01
C GLN A 230 19.85 18.11 17.29
N GLN A 231 19.76 19.42 17.37
CA GLN A 231 20.03 20.14 18.59
C GLN A 231 19.00 19.78 19.65
N SER A 232 19.42 19.79 20.92
CA SER A 232 18.55 19.57 22.06
C SER A 232 18.42 20.83 22.93
N VAL A 233 17.30 20.89 23.60
CA VAL A 233 17.05 21.90 24.69
C VAL A 233 16.82 21.10 25.96
N ILE A 234 17.59 21.44 26.99
CA ILE A 234 17.41 20.95 28.35
C ILE A 234 16.71 22.03 29.15
N SER A 235 15.68 21.66 29.90
CA SER A 235 14.90 22.60 30.69
C SER A 235 14.63 22.03 32.07
N PHE A 236 14.63 22.91 33.09
CA PHE A 236 14.15 22.52 34.41
C PHE A 236 12.66 22.19 34.35
N ILE A 237 12.26 21.21 35.15
CA ILE A 237 10.87 20.75 35.27
C ILE A 237 10.55 20.51 36.74
N PRO A 238 9.26 20.49 37.14
CA PRO A 238 8.87 20.14 38.51
C PRO A 238 9.40 18.75 38.87
N TYR A 239 9.93 18.61 40.07
CA TYR A 239 10.41 17.34 40.61
C TYR A 239 9.25 16.38 40.86
N ASP A 240 8.30 16.81 41.68
CA ASP A 240 7.03 16.15 41.94
C ASP A 240 5.96 17.15 42.40
N GLN A 241 4.77 16.65 42.82
CA GLN A 241 3.67 17.52 43.29
C GLN A 241 3.96 18.22 44.64
N TYR A 242 4.91 17.72 45.41
CA TYR A 242 5.28 18.24 46.73
C TYR A 242 6.51 19.13 46.67
N HIS A 243 7.30 19.03 45.61
CA HIS A 243 8.45 19.87 45.32
C HIS A 243 8.21 20.55 43.97
N PRO A 244 7.26 21.49 43.93
CA PRO A 244 6.95 22.18 42.70
C PRO A 244 8.19 22.97 42.27
N TYR A 245 8.39 22.94 40.97
CA TYR A 245 9.30 23.74 40.19
C TYR A 245 10.46 24.40 40.95
N PHE A 246 11.68 23.91 40.75
CA PHE A 246 12.87 24.67 41.02
C PHE A 246 12.93 25.81 40.00
N ASP A 247 12.57 27.04 40.43
CA ASP A 247 12.73 28.24 39.62
C ASP A 247 14.11 28.83 39.85
N PRO A 248 15.07 28.66 38.94
CA PRO A 248 16.43 29.13 39.13
C PRO A 248 16.54 30.64 39.25
N SER A 249 15.46 31.39 39.00
CA SER A 249 15.45 32.85 39.04
C SER A 249 15.18 33.43 40.43
N PHE A 250 14.72 32.59 41.39
CA PHE A 250 14.20 33.09 42.70
C PHE A 250 14.60 32.23 43.90
N GLU A 251 15.59 31.34 43.77
CA GLU A 251 15.92 30.45 44.89
C GLU A 251 16.96 31.03 45.81
N PHE A 252 16.49 31.37 47.01
CA PHE A 252 17.33 31.55 48.18
C PHE A 252 17.41 30.26 48.99
N VAL A 253 18.58 29.83 49.38
CA VAL A 253 18.81 28.52 49.99
C VAL A 253 19.57 28.65 51.30
N GLY A 254 19.27 27.80 52.28
CA GLY A 254 20.01 27.72 53.53
C GLY A 254 21.25 26.80 53.47
N PRO A 255 22.25 27.02 54.38
CA PRO A 255 23.35 26.06 54.51
C PRO A 255 22.84 24.66 54.89
N GLY A 256 23.25 23.63 54.14
CA GLY A 256 22.81 22.25 54.32
C GLY A 256 21.48 21.88 53.66
N GLU A 257 20.82 22.79 52.99
CA GLU A 257 19.59 22.56 52.25
C GLU A 257 19.82 21.63 51.04
N VAL A 258 18.81 20.81 50.72
CA VAL A 258 18.84 19.85 49.61
C VAL A 258 18.01 20.40 48.48
N LEU A 259 18.65 20.63 47.36
CA LEU A 259 18.01 21.01 46.09
C LEU A 259 17.70 19.78 45.24
N TYR A 260 16.48 19.73 44.71
CA TYR A 260 16.05 18.69 43.78
C TYR A 260 16.00 19.28 42.35
N LEU A 261 17.06 19.06 41.60
CA LEU A 261 17.22 19.56 40.25
C LEU A 261 16.68 18.54 39.27
N ALA A 262 15.46 18.74 38.80
CA ALA A 262 14.83 17.89 37.78
C ALA A 262 14.85 18.57 36.42
N VAL A 263 15.24 17.84 35.38
CA VAL A 263 15.28 18.34 34.01
C VAL A 263 14.67 17.37 33.00
N SER A 264 14.15 17.94 31.92
CA SER A 264 13.78 17.22 30.71
C SER A 264 14.66 17.69 29.54
N VAL A 265 14.75 16.83 28.50
CA VAL A 265 15.49 17.16 27.29
C VAL A 265 14.59 16.91 26.07
N ASN A 266 14.44 17.95 25.25
CA ASN A 266 13.62 17.88 24.04
C ASN A 266 14.46 18.25 22.80
N GLY A 267 14.07 17.75 21.65
CA GLY A 267 14.65 18.16 20.37
C GLY A 267 14.19 19.58 20.00
N LEU A 268 15.14 20.44 19.65
CA LEU A 268 14.84 21.84 19.31
C LEU A 268 13.91 21.96 18.08
N VAL A 269 14.03 21.07 17.10
CA VAL A 269 13.28 21.16 15.84
C VAL A 269 11.99 20.36 15.90
N THR A 270 12.02 19.17 16.48
CA THR A 270 10.87 18.24 16.46
C THR A 270 10.02 18.30 17.73
N GLY A 271 10.54 18.87 18.80
CA GLY A 271 9.94 18.79 20.13
C GLY A 271 9.99 17.41 20.78
N ASN A 272 10.54 16.42 20.09
CA ASN A 272 10.58 15.03 20.57
C ASN A 272 11.44 14.90 21.81
N ILE A 273 10.98 14.06 22.72
CA ILE A 273 11.57 13.79 24.01
C ILE A 273 12.81 12.90 23.85
N ALA A 274 13.92 13.27 24.52
CA ALA A 274 15.08 12.39 24.63
C ALA A 274 14.78 11.22 25.57
N SER A 275 14.91 10.00 25.08
CA SER A 275 14.72 8.77 25.84
C SER A 275 16.02 8.13 26.34
N SER A 276 17.16 8.75 26.04
CA SER A 276 18.50 8.23 26.38
C SER A 276 19.53 9.35 26.54
N GLY A 277 20.64 9.01 27.14
CA GLY A 277 21.73 9.93 27.47
C GLY A 277 21.83 10.15 28.96
N ASN A 278 22.88 10.83 29.37
CA ASN A 278 23.16 11.13 30.77
C ASN A 278 23.21 12.63 31.00
N ILE A 279 22.76 13.05 32.16
CA ILE A 279 22.94 14.40 32.69
C ILE A 279 24.07 14.35 33.69
N SER A 280 24.95 15.37 33.72
CA SER A 280 25.91 15.63 34.76
C SER A 280 25.71 17.02 35.34
N LEU A 281 26.12 17.23 36.60
CA LEU A 281 26.03 18.53 37.28
C LEU A 281 27.42 19.14 37.35
N LYS A 282 27.53 20.41 37.02
CA LYS A 282 28.65 21.29 37.44
C LYS A 282 28.19 22.22 38.54
N VAL A 283 29.05 22.42 39.50
CA VAL A 283 28.90 23.41 40.57
C VAL A 283 30.08 24.37 40.45
N ASN A 284 29.82 25.68 40.27
CA ASN A 284 30.84 26.68 40.02
C ASN A 284 31.82 26.25 38.92
N ASP A 285 31.29 25.82 37.79
CA ASP A 285 31.99 25.35 36.59
C ASP A 285 32.84 24.08 36.77
N LYS A 286 32.81 23.41 37.92
CA LYS A 286 33.49 22.16 38.19
C LYS A 286 32.49 20.98 38.23
N LEU A 287 32.82 19.86 37.55
CA LEU A 287 31.98 18.66 37.61
C LEU A 287 31.81 18.23 39.09
N TYR A 288 30.54 18.03 39.46
CA TYR A 288 30.19 17.55 40.78
C TYR A 288 30.54 16.05 40.90
N GLN A 289 31.35 15.76 41.93
CA GLN A 289 31.87 14.41 42.15
C GLN A 289 31.52 13.93 43.57
N ILE A 290 31.21 12.67 43.68
CA ILE A 290 31.08 11.93 44.94
C ILE A 290 32.11 10.80 44.91
N ASN A 291 32.99 10.76 45.93
CA ASN A 291 34.08 9.77 46.00
C ASN A 291 34.95 9.73 44.72
N ASN A 292 35.34 10.89 44.22
CA ASN A 292 36.13 11.06 42.98
C ASN A 292 35.49 10.55 41.70
N LYS A 293 34.18 10.28 41.70
CA LYS A 293 33.41 9.91 40.51
C LYS A 293 32.42 11.00 40.16
N THR A 294 32.41 11.40 38.92
CA THR A 294 31.39 12.35 38.40
C THR A 294 30.02 11.75 38.59
N LEU A 295 29.17 12.48 39.30
CA LEU A 295 27.77 12.10 39.44
C LEU A 295 27.05 12.29 38.11
N THR A 296 26.42 11.24 37.61
CA THR A 296 25.57 11.28 36.40
C THR A 296 24.21 10.67 36.68
N ALA A 297 23.17 11.25 36.09
CA ALA A 297 21.83 10.69 36.12
C ALA A 297 21.39 10.34 34.70
N PRO A 298 20.99 9.08 34.43
CA PRO A 298 20.44 8.72 33.15
C PRO A 298 19.06 9.35 32.99
N ILE A 299 18.71 9.71 31.73
CA ILE A 299 17.35 10.10 31.40
C ILE A 299 16.46 8.87 31.41
N LYS A 300 15.42 8.91 32.25
CA LYS A 300 14.35 7.90 32.29
C LYS A 300 13.01 8.62 32.21
N ASP A 301 12.09 8.14 31.39
CA ASP A 301 10.74 8.71 31.22
C ASP A 301 10.77 10.23 31.02
N ASN A 302 11.68 10.70 30.13
CA ASN A 302 11.95 12.13 29.86
C ASN A 302 12.45 12.95 31.05
N LYS A 303 12.97 12.34 32.09
CA LYS A 303 13.36 13.02 33.33
C LYS A 303 14.71 12.55 33.80
N ALA A 304 15.55 13.48 34.25
CA ALA A 304 16.71 13.18 35.06
C ALA A 304 16.66 14.06 36.31
N ILE A 305 17.08 13.51 37.46
CA ILE A 305 16.95 14.14 38.75
C ILE A 305 18.30 14.09 39.47
N PHE A 306 18.73 15.26 39.97
CA PHE A 306 19.86 15.38 40.83
C PHE A 306 19.44 15.88 42.22
N LYS A 307 20.11 15.37 43.24
CA LYS A 307 20.09 15.96 44.59
C LYS A 307 21.42 16.64 44.84
N TYR A 308 21.38 17.93 45.10
CA TYR A 308 22.55 18.68 45.47
C TYR A 308 22.34 19.28 46.88
N THR A 309 23.26 19.03 47.77
CA THR A 309 23.19 19.59 49.11
C THR A 309 24.13 20.81 49.19
N ILE A 310 23.59 21.96 49.55
CA ILE A 310 24.37 23.17 49.82
C ILE A 310 25.33 22.89 50.98
N PRO A 311 26.63 23.19 50.84
CA PRO A 311 27.58 22.97 51.94
C PRO A 311 27.12 23.61 53.25
N LYS A 312 27.15 22.85 54.33
CA LYS A 312 26.81 23.37 55.67
C LYS A 312 27.70 24.53 56.10
N THR A 313 28.88 24.66 55.50
CA THR A 313 29.86 25.72 55.73
C THR A 313 29.66 26.94 54.83
N ALA A 314 28.65 26.89 53.93
CA ALA A 314 28.34 28.02 53.07
C ALA A 314 27.91 29.22 53.93
N LYS A 315 28.38 30.40 53.56
CA LYS A 315 28.09 31.67 54.31
C LYS A 315 26.96 32.40 53.59
N PRO A 316 26.12 33.17 54.29
CA PRO A 316 25.18 34.10 53.67
C PRO A 316 25.88 34.97 52.62
N GLY A 317 25.22 35.21 51.50
CA GLY A 317 25.76 35.84 50.29
C GLY A 317 26.67 35.02 49.42
N SER A 318 26.91 33.71 49.76
CA SER A 318 27.61 32.82 48.86
C SER A 318 26.71 32.45 47.68
N VAL A 319 27.27 32.49 46.46
CA VAL A 319 26.54 32.15 45.22
C VAL A 319 27.06 30.84 44.62
N PHE A 320 26.14 29.95 44.30
CA PHE A 320 26.44 28.70 43.63
C PHE A 320 25.86 28.71 42.22
N LYS A 321 26.70 28.60 41.18
CA LYS A 321 26.32 28.39 39.79
C LYS A 321 26.15 26.90 39.58
N LEU A 322 24.93 26.49 39.29
CA LEU A 322 24.56 25.10 39.00
C LEU A 322 24.32 24.94 37.49
N THR A 323 25.06 24.07 36.82
CA THR A 323 24.90 23.82 35.39
C THR A 323 24.66 22.33 35.16
N LEU A 324 23.52 21.98 34.58
CA LEU A 324 23.18 20.61 34.17
C LEU A 324 23.52 20.44 32.70
N LEU A 325 24.33 19.41 32.41
CA LEU A 325 24.84 19.13 31.08
C LEU A 325 24.26 17.80 30.57
N TYR A 326 23.59 17.89 29.48
CA TYR A 326 23.18 16.69 28.73
C TYR A 326 24.33 16.23 27.84
N SER A 327 24.74 14.97 27.96
CA SER A 327 25.85 14.40 27.18
C SER A 327 25.52 14.19 25.66
N GLY A 328 24.25 14.37 25.28
CA GLY A 328 23.76 13.96 23.99
C GLY A 328 23.41 12.47 23.94
N SER A 329 22.88 12.04 22.81
CA SER A 329 22.58 10.64 22.48
C SER A 329 22.86 10.36 21.01
N SER A 330 22.45 9.21 20.50
CA SER A 330 22.50 8.94 19.05
C SER A 330 21.73 9.97 18.22
N ASN A 331 20.64 10.53 18.76
CA ASN A 331 19.71 11.38 18.01
C ASN A 331 19.78 12.87 18.36
N PHE A 332 20.43 13.22 19.49
CA PHE A 332 20.50 14.59 20.01
C PHE A 332 21.91 15.03 20.32
N TYR A 333 22.28 16.25 19.94
CA TYR A 333 23.50 16.85 20.36
C TYR A 333 23.45 17.18 21.90
N ALA A 334 24.60 17.38 22.47
CA ALA A 334 24.71 17.84 23.87
C ALA A 334 24.12 19.26 24.05
N SER A 335 23.61 19.53 25.24
CA SER A 335 23.08 20.83 25.62
C SER A 335 23.25 21.06 27.13
N GLU A 336 23.09 22.29 27.57
CA GLU A 336 23.19 22.63 28.99
C GLU A 336 22.14 23.66 29.42
N VAL A 337 21.80 23.66 30.71
CA VAL A 337 20.97 24.65 31.36
C VAL A 337 21.60 25.03 32.68
N GLY A 338 21.59 26.31 32.99
CA GLY A 338 22.17 26.85 34.20
C GLY A 338 21.17 27.52 35.14
N ALA A 339 21.48 27.48 36.40
CA ALA A 339 20.79 28.20 37.48
C ALA A 339 21.82 28.78 38.45
N THR A 340 21.43 29.85 39.15
CA THR A 340 22.22 30.47 40.23
C THR A 340 21.41 30.50 41.49
N VAL A 341 21.97 30.03 42.61
CA VAL A 341 21.32 30.06 43.92
C VAL A 341 22.18 30.85 44.87
N GLU A 342 21.57 31.66 45.74
CA GLU A 342 22.23 32.47 46.75
C GLU A 342 21.90 31.91 48.14
N VAL A 343 22.90 31.84 49.00
CA VAL A 343 22.75 31.39 50.40
C VAL A 343 22.31 32.58 51.27
N ILE A 344 21.23 32.41 52.02
CA ILE A 344 20.70 33.38 52.97
C ILE A 344 20.95 32.96 54.42
#